data_692c59ee2176f7b7df2cdafbecf6fa0e
#
_entry.id   692c59ee2176f7b7df2cdafbecf6fa0e
#
_cell.length_a   1.000
_cell.length_b   1.000
_cell.length_c   1.000
_cell.angle_alpha   90.00
_cell.angle_beta   90.00
_cell.angle_gamma   90.00
#
_symmetry.space_group_name_H-M   'P 1'
#
loop_
_entity.id
_entity.type
_entity.pdbx_description
1 polymer ?
#
loop_
_entity_poly.entity_id
_entity_poly.type
_entity_poly.pdbx_seq_one_letter_code
_entity_poly.pdbx_strand_id
1 'polypeptide(L)'
;MKSGLKGGRADQELDEIAKSLLADESFLADDFEQMAHITTPIEAPMIPFAEFEKDGDTAKKSLGDESAVGQGAVFPGDYEERVRRAFASDGPLAQATTSFVSRPAQIEFALAVARALQSKGKLLAEAGTGTGKTFAYLTPALIAGCRVIVSTAGKSLQEQLCRKDIPALMRACGLPANVALLKGRSNYLCRHRINMCERGEITLASREAVEDFRRIRIFLDRTKTGDINDVSGVAEDSAVWPSVTSTAGNCLGKHCQHARECFVTRARLRAQKANVIVVNHHLFLSAAAMELEGGQDDGMLPRVEAVIFDEAHKLPEIATNYFGSELSTTAIREIVDSMRPILMGKFRSGAPKGTSWDDITQTIKKSLYDFVLGLEAAGVLEGDSRNIETINGMQGSTQHLENAALVLEVLLEAAAPYVEMSEDLGVFVESGTAVLQDIKQWVIWLKHAGMPMPPEQKPLVRWISRTRSEARLTVRSEERRVGKECRSRWS
;
A
#
# COMPACT_ATOMS: atom_id res chain seq x y z
N MET A 1 50.62 25.96 0.26
CA MET A 1 49.66 26.17 -0.84
C MET A 1 48.31 25.62 -0.37
N LYS A 2 47.36 26.50 -0.18
CA LYS A 2 46.00 26.25 0.31
C LYS A 2 45.12 25.81 -0.86
N SER A 3 44.48 24.65 -0.79
CA SER A 3 43.36 24.32 -1.63
C SER A 3 42.07 24.42 -0.79
N GLY A 4 41.32 25.51 -0.99
CA GLY A 4 40.02 25.71 -0.36
C GLY A 4 38.95 24.85 -1.03
N LEU A 5 38.23 24.11 -0.22
CA LEU A 5 37.05 23.35 -0.61
C LEU A 5 35.87 24.31 -0.80
N LYS A 6 35.30 24.28 -2.00
CA LYS A 6 34.06 24.97 -2.37
C LYS A 6 32.85 24.19 -1.82
N GLY A 7 32.44 24.50 -0.58
CA GLY A 7 31.21 23.98 0.01
C GLY A 7 29.96 24.86 -0.18
N GLY A 8 30.10 26.07 -0.73
CA GLY A 8 29.03 27.07 -0.68
C GLY A 8 27.98 27.03 -1.81
N ARG A 9 28.11 26.16 -2.81
CA ARG A 9 27.18 26.14 -3.96
C ARG A 9 26.10 25.10 -3.81
N ALA A 10 26.44 23.96 -3.22
CA ALA A 10 25.47 22.88 -2.96
C ALA A 10 24.46 23.26 -1.87
N ASP A 11 24.90 24.00 -0.85
CA ASP A 11 24.02 24.46 0.23
C ASP A 11 23.02 25.55 -0.25
N GLN A 12 23.44 26.42 -1.16
CA GLN A 12 22.54 27.42 -1.77
C GLN A 12 21.52 26.79 -2.72
N GLU A 13 21.92 25.77 -3.46
CA GLU A 13 21.04 25.03 -4.37
C GLU A 13 20.01 24.20 -3.60
N LEU A 14 20.38 23.59 -2.48
CA LEU A 14 19.45 22.89 -1.57
C LEU A 14 18.44 23.85 -0.92
N ASP A 15 18.88 25.06 -0.57
CA ASP A 15 18.00 26.08 0.02
C ASP A 15 17.03 26.67 -1.02
N GLU A 16 17.42 26.78 -2.29
CA GLU A 16 16.53 27.14 -3.40
C GLU A 16 15.53 26.02 -3.74
N ILE A 17 15.95 24.77 -3.67
CA ILE A 17 15.05 23.60 -3.85
C ILE A 17 14.05 23.52 -2.70
N ALA A 18 14.50 23.70 -1.46
CA ALA A 18 13.60 23.75 -0.31
C ALA A 18 12.60 24.92 -0.40
N LYS A 19 13.05 26.08 -0.86
CA LYS A 19 12.18 27.25 -1.10
C LYS A 19 11.23 27.04 -2.27
N SER A 20 11.65 26.34 -3.34
CA SER A 20 10.77 26.00 -4.47
C SER A 20 9.72 24.95 -4.08
N LEU A 21 10.09 23.97 -3.26
CA LEU A 21 9.16 22.98 -2.71
C LEU A 21 8.18 23.60 -1.69
N LEU A 22 8.60 24.66 -1.00
CA LEU A 22 7.78 25.41 -0.04
C LEU A 22 6.97 26.54 -0.71
N ALA A 23 7.38 27.02 -1.88
CA ALA A 23 6.68 28.06 -2.63
C ALA A 23 5.53 27.53 -3.49
N ASP A 24 5.51 26.22 -3.77
CA ASP A 24 4.37 25.55 -4.40
C ASP A 24 3.40 25.05 -3.30
N GLU A 25 2.92 26.03 -2.50
CA GLU A 25 1.98 25.79 -1.39
C GLU A 25 0.67 25.16 -1.86
N SER A 26 0.33 25.24 -3.16
CA SER A 26 -0.93 24.69 -3.67
C SER A 26 -0.91 23.17 -3.80
N PHE A 27 0.24 22.55 -4.06
CA PHE A 27 0.30 21.11 -4.36
C PHE A 27 0.42 20.22 -3.13
N LEU A 28 1.21 20.64 -2.13
CA LEU A 28 1.35 19.89 -0.88
C LEU A 28 0.35 20.33 0.18
N ALA A 29 -0.11 21.60 0.14
CA ALA A 29 -1.01 22.15 1.14
C ALA A 29 -2.45 21.65 0.96
N ASP A 30 -3.00 21.69 -0.26
CA ASP A 30 -4.40 21.31 -0.48
C ASP A 30 -4.62 19.80 -0.34
N ASP A 31 -3.72 18.97 -0.89
CA ASP A 31 -3.83 17.51 -0.76
C ASP A 31 -3.49 17.02 0.66
N PHE A 32 -2.52 17.68 1.36
CA PHE A 32 -2.22 17.37 2.76
C PHE A 32 -3.18 18.03 3.74
N GLU A 33 -3.79 19.17 3.41
CA GLU A 33 -4.90 19.72 4.21
C GLU A 33 -6.13 18.83 4.14
N GLN A 34 -6.46 18.27 2.98
CA GLN A 34 -7.50 17.25 2.88
C GLN A 34 -7.13 15.99 3.66
N MET A 35 -5.87 15.55 3.63
CA MET A 35 -5.39 14.44 4.48
C MET A 35 -5.36 14.79 5.98
N ALA A 36 -5.13 16.05 6.36
CA ALA A 36 -5.17 16.50 7.75
C ALA A 36 -6.60 16.65 8.29
N HIS A 37 -7.59 16.83 7.42
CA HIS A 37 -9.02 16.82 7.76
C HIS A 37 -9.59 15.43 8.08
N ILE A 38 -8.78 14.34 8.00
CA ILE A 38 -9.10 13.01 8.57
C ILE A 38 -9.41 13.09 10.09
N THR A 39 -9.31 14.25 10.69
CA THR A 39 -9.58 14.49 12.12
C THR A 39 -10.97 14.99 12.45
N THR A 40 -11.87 15.23 11.49
CA THR A 40 -13.26 15.60 11.78
C THR A 40 -14.14 14.37 12.02
N PRO A 41 -15.00 14.35 13.05
CA PRO A 41 -15.88 13.22 13.32
C PRO A 41 -16.98 13.17 12.28
N ILE A 42 -16.88 12.24 11.33
CA ILE A 42 -18.04 11.81 10.56
C ILE A 42 -18.61 10.61 11.32
N GLU A 43 -19.83 10.73 11.83
CA GLU A 43 -20.61 9.62 12.36
C GLU A 43 -20.93 8.67 11.20
N ALA A 44 -20.07 7.71 10.95
CA ALA A 44 -20.38 6.56 10.11
C ALA A 44 -21.12 5.52 10.95
N PRO A 45 -22.16 4.85 10.45
CA PRO A 45 -22.86 3.81 11.19
C PRO A 45 -21.89 2.69 11.52
N MET A 46 -21.54 2.56 12.80
CA MET A 46 -20.79 1.43 13.31
C MET A 46 -21.62 0.18 13.14
N ILE A 47 -21.08 -0.80 12.43
CA ILE A 47 -21.58 -2.18 12.52
C ILE A 47 -21.38 -2.60 13.96
N PRO A 48 -22.43 -3.11 14.66
CA PRO A 48 -22.30 -3.42 16.07
C PRO A 48 -21.24 -4.51 16.30
N PHE A 49 -20.19 -4.16 16.99
CA PHE A 49 -19.06 -5.02 17.36
C PHE A 49 -19.49 -6.19 18.30
N ALA A 50 -20.71 -6.15 18.82
CA ALA A 50 -21.25 -7.11 19.79
C ALA A 50 -21.39 -8.55 19.26
N GLU A 51 -21.37 -8.77 17.95
CA GLU A 51 -21.46 -10.14 17.39
C GLU A 51 -20.11 -10.87 17.30
N PHE A 52 -18.98 -10.17 17.48
CA PHE A 52 -17.64 -10.78 17.40
C PHE A 52 -17.04 -11.20 18.75
N GLU A 53 -17.68 -10.85 19.88
CA GLU A 53 -17.12 -11.05 21.23
C GLU A 53 -17.56 -12.34 21.94
N LYS A 54 -18.41 -13.18 21.35
CA LYS A 54 -18.99 -14.30 22.09
C LYS A 54 -18.11 -15.56 22.26
N ASP A 55 -16.94 -15.66 21.64
CA ASP A 55 -16.08 -16.86 21.75
C ASP A 55 -14.62 -16.54 22.14
N GLY A 56 -14.39 -15.74 23.18
CA GLY A 56 -13.06 -15.30 23.59
C GLY A 56 -12.71 -15.40 25.07
N ASP A 57 -13.18 -16.43 25.81
CA ASP A 57 -13.03 -16.48 27.27
C ASP A 57 -11.69 -17.05 27.79
N THR A 58 -10.66 -17.20 26.95
CA THR A 58 -9.32 -17.69 27.38
C THR A 58 -8.17 -16.68 27.20
N ALA A 59 -8.44 -15.45 26.75
CA ALA A 59 -7.39 -14.45 26.53
C ALA A 59 -7.32 -13.34 27.61
N LYS A 60 -8.09 -13.45 28.68
CA LYS A 60 -8.25 -12.38 29.71
C LYS A 60 -7.11 -12.24 30.73
N LYS A 61 -5.97 -12.93 30.58
CA LYS A 61 -4.95 -12.88 31.65
C LYS A 61 -3.62 -12.19 31.32
N SER A 62 -3.47 -11.44 30.21
CA SER A 62 -2.24 -10.70 29.90
C SER A 62 -2.42 -9.38 29.17
N LEU A 63 -3.59 -8.78 29.20
CA LEU A 63 -3.82 -7.44 28.63
C LEU A 63 -3.91 -6.45 29.77
N GLY A 64 -2.92 -5.53 29.82
CA GLY A 64 -3.00 -4.36 30.69
C GLY A 64 -4.25 -3.54 30.38
N ASP A 65 -4.73 -2.90 31.41
CA ASP A 65 -5.88 -2.04 31.57
C ASP A 65 -6.46 -1.44 30.26
N GLU A 66 -7.71 -1.78 29.92
CA GLU A 66 -8.48 -1.30 28.76
C GLU A 66 -8.75 0.23 28.79
N SER A 67 -8.33 0.93 29.85
CA SER A 67 -8.54 2.36 30.03
C SER A 67 -7.62 3.29 29.24
N ALA A 68 -6.59 2.76 28.54
CA ALA A 68 -5.62 3.60 27.83
C ALA A 68 -5.99 3.92 26.36
N VAL A 69 -7.05 3.35 25.83
CA VAL A 69 -7.49 3.60 24.43
C VAL A 69 -8.68 4.55 24.48
N GLY A 70 -8.43 5.87 24.34
CA GLY A 70 -9.53 6.85 24.23
C GLY A 70 -9.28 8.22 24.83
N GLN A 71 -8.17 8.45 25.51
CA GLN A 71 -7.78 9.81 25.89
C GLN A 71 -6.92 10.38 24.76
N GLY A 72 -7.37 11.47 24.13
CA GLY A 72 -6.59 12.20 23.12
C GLY A 72 -5.25 12.65 23.69
N ALA A 73 -4.32 13.08 22.78
CA ALA A 73 -3.00 13.53 23.16
C ALA A 73 -3.05 14.57 24.29
N VAL A 74 -2.30 14.31 25.37
CA VAL A 74 -2.17 15.23 26.50
C VAL A 74 -0.78 15.85 26.47
N PHE A 75 -0.71 17.17 26.35
CA PHE A 75 0.53 17.93 26.39
C PHE A 75 0.70 18.55 27.78
N PRO A 76 1.51 17.94 28.68
CA PRO A 76 1.80 18.50 29.98
C PRO A 76 2.43 19.90 29.87
N GLY A 77 2.27 20.76 30.86
CA GLY A 77 2.90 22.08 30.86
C GLY A 77 4.44 22.05 30.78
N ASP A 78 5.07 20.95 31.21
CA ASP A 78 6.50 20.67 31.12
C ASP A 78 6.89 19.76 29.93
N TYR A 79 6.06 19.68 28.91
CA TYR A 79 6.20 18.69 27.79
C TYR A 79 7.57 18.76 27.10
N GLU A 80 7.98 19.95 26.66
CA GLU A 80 9.30 20.11 26.02
C GLU A 80 10.45 19.74 26.96
N GLU A 81 10.33 20.05 28.26
CA GLU A 81 11.36 19.70 29.23
C GLU A 81 11.44 18.19 29.47
N ARG A 82 10.31 17.49 29.50
CA ARG A 82 10.26 16.03 29.56
C ARG A 82 10.91 15.39 28.33
N VAL A 83 10.66 15.95 27.13
CA VAL A 83 11.30 15.51 25.90
C VAL A 83 12.80 15.75 25.98
N ARG A 84 13.26 16.94 26.40
CA ARG A 84 14.68 17.27 26.58
C ARG A 84 15.37 16.31 27.53
N ARG A 85 14.76 16.06 28.68
CA ARG A 85 15.28 15.18 29.71
C ARG A 85 15.41 13.73 29.25
N ALA A 86 14.53 13.26 28.37
CA ALA A 86 14.62 11.92 27.81
C ALA A 86 15.96 11.66 27.08
N PHE A 87 16.53 12.70 26.44
CA PHE A 87 17.79 12.65 25.72
C PHE A 87 19.02 13.19 26.48
N ALA A 88 18.86 13.59 27.72
CA ALA A 88 19.98 14.07 28.53
C ALA A 88 20.99 12.96 28.81
N SER A 89 22.24 13.33 29.13
CA SER A 89 23.31 12.38 29.42
C SER A 89 23.07 11.53 30.67
N ASP A 90 22.20 11.99 31.57
CA ASP A 90 21.73 11.32 32.76
C ASP A 90 20.24 10.88 32.64
N GLY A 91 19.67 11.07 31.45
CA GLY A 91 18.27 10.76 31.15
C GLY A 91 17.98 9.27 30.97
N PRO A 92 16.67 8.92 30.85
CA PRO A 92 16.25 7.51 30.79
C PRO A 92 16.84 6.75 29.57
N LEU A 93 17.10 7.39 28.45
CA LEU A 93 17.73 6.74 27.30
C LEU A 93 19.20 6.40 27.58
N ALA A 94 19.94 7.28 28.27
CA ALA A 94 21.32 7.04 28.68
C ALA A 94 21.41 5.95 29.75
N GLN A 95 20.46 5.89 30.66
CA GLN A 95 20.43 4.85 31.71
C GLN A 95 20.07 3.47 31.13
N ALA A 96 19.24 3.42 30.09
CA ALA A 96 18.79 2.16 29.50
C ALA A 96 19.80 1.54 28.51
N THR A 97 20.72 2.34 27.95
CA THR A 97 21.61 1.89 26.88
C THR A 97 23.02 2.48 27.07
N THR A 98 23.98 1.64 27.39
CA THR A 98 25.38 2.04 27.60
C THR A 98 26.08 2.68 26.38
N SER A 99 25.55 2.41 25.19
CA SER A 99 26.02 3.02 23.91
C SER A 99 25.32 4.32 23.56
N PHE A 100 24.38 4.79 24.37
CA PHE A 100 23.67 6.05 24.09
C PHE A 100 24.61 7.24 24.35
N VAL A 101 24.69 8.12 23.37
CA VAL A 101 25.40 9.39 23.47
C VAL A 101 24.39 10.51 23.23
N SER A 102 24.22 11.37 24.21
CA SER A 102 23.39 12.57 24.09
C SER A 102 23.99 13.51 23.02
N ARG A 103 23.16 13.88 22.03
CA ARG A 103 23.59 14.74 20.91
C ARG A 103 22.66 15.95 20.82
N PRO A 104 23.21 17.18 20.83
CA PRO A 104 22.39 18.40 20.74
C PRO A 104 21.44 18.40 19.54
N ALA A 105 21.89 17.97 18.36
CA ALA A 105 21.07 17.90 17.15
C ALA A 105 19.89 16.92 17.28
N GLN A 106 20.05 15.81 18.02
CA GLN A 106 18.97 14.87 18.30
C GLN A 106 17.91 15.47 19.23
N ILE A 107 18.36 16.22 20.25
CA ILE A 107 17.49 16.92 21.19
C ILE A 107 16.70 18.00 20.45
N GLU A 108 17.38 18.80 19.62
CA GLU A 108 16.76 19.85 18.83
C GLU A 108 15.70 19.29 17.89
N PHE A 109 16.00 18.19 17.19
CA PHE A 109 15.04 17.48 16.36
C PHE A 109 13.84 17.01 17.17
N ALA A 110 14.04 16.36 18.29
CA ALA A 110 12.95 15.88 19.16
C ALA A 110 12.06 17.04 19.65
N LEU A 111 12.66 18.18 19.99
CA LEU A 111 11.91 19.38 20.38
C LEU A 111 11.13 19.99 19.22
N ALA A 112 11.67 20.00 18.00
CA ALA A 112 10.94 20.42 16.81
C ALA A 112 9.72 19.56 16.55
N VAL A 113 9.85 18.23 16.67
CA VAL A 113 8.72 17.27 16.59
C VAL A 113 7.71 17.54 17.71
N ALA A 114 8.16 17.77 18.94
CA ALA A 114 7.29 18.09 20.06
C ALA A 114 6.41 19.32 19.80
N ARG A 115 6.99 20.39 19.27
CA ARG A 115 6.27 21.62 18.91
C ARG A 115 5.30 21.40 17.78
N ALA A 116 5.69 20.63 16.75
CA ALA A 116 4.81 20.29 15.64
C ALA A 116 3.59 19.49 16.11
N LEU A 117 3.78 18.51 16.98
CA LEU A 117 2.68 17.73 17.58
C LEU A 117 1.74 18.63 18.40
N GLN A 118 2.30 19.52 19.24
CA GLN A 118 1.53 20.40 20.12
C GLN A 118 0.73 21.45 19.31
N SER A 119 1.32 22.00 18.24
CA SER A 119 0.67 22.99 17.37
C SER A 119 -0.23 22.35 16.31
N LYS A 120 -0.26 21.02 16.20
CA LYS A 120 -0.87 20.27 15.07
C LYS A 120 -0.33 20.74 13.70
N GLY A 121 0.96 21.12 13.69
CA GLY A 121 1.64 21.67 12.52
C GLY A 121 2.29 20.60 11.66
N LYS A 122 2.86 21.07 10.54
CA LYS A 122 3.65 20.24 9.63
C LYS A 122 5.14 20.48 9.91
N LEU A 123 5.95 19.44 9.93
CA LEU A 123 7.40 19.52 10.11
C LEU A 123 8.08 18.72 9.00
N LEU A 124 8.92 19.38 8.22
CA LEU A 124 9.90 18.74 7.35
C LEU A 124 11.27 18.88 7.99
N ALA A 125 11.91 17.76 8.31
CA ALA A 125 13.20 17.76 8.98
C ALA A 125 14.16 16.79 8.29
N GLU A 126 15.38 17.25 8.07
CA GLU A 126 16.49 16.45 7.56
C GLU A 126 17.50 16.21 8.68
N ALA A 127 17.92 14.97 8.83
CA ALA A 127 18.95 14.59 9.77
C ALA A 127 19.81 13.47 9.18
N GLY A 128 21.13 13.57 9.36
CA GLY A 128 22.08 12.60 8.84
C GLY A 128 21.87 11.17 9.36
N THR A 129 22.49 10.20 8.72
CA THR A 129 22.47 8.80 9.18
C THR A 129 23.13 8.68 10.55
N GLY A 130 22.60 7.80 11.41
CA GLY A 130 23.15 7.57 12.75
C GLY A 130 22.86 8.68 13.79
N THR A 131 22.08 9.71 13.47
CA THR A 131 21.67 10.74 14.44
C THR A 131 20.63 10.26 15.45
N GLY A 132 20.07 9.07 15.27
CA GLY A 132 19.02 8.54 16.13
C GLY A 132 17.64 9.13 15.84
N LYS A 133 17.34 9.43 14.57
CA LYS A 133 16.04 9.97 14.08
C LYS A 133 14.84 9.27 14.69
N THR A 134 14.85 7.94 14.67
CA THR A 134 13.75 7.11 15.16
C THR A 134 13.35 7.45 16.59
N PHE A 135 14.33 7.57 17.48
CA PHE A 135 14.06 7.93 18.88
C PHE A 135 13.61 9.39 18.99
N ALA A 136 14.21 10.29 18.18
CA ALA A 136 13.89 11.70 18.22
C ALA A 136 12.43 11.99 17.79
N TYR A 137 11.87 11.28 16.80
CA TYR A 137 10.48 11.50 16.43
C TYR A 137 9.47 10.68 17.25
N LEU A 138 9.83 9.51 17.77
CA LEU A 138 8.92 8.68 18.56
C LEU A 138 8.78 9.15 20.01
N THR A 139 9.87 9.59 20.64
CA THR A 139 9.85 9.98 22.08
C THR A 139 8.80 11.07 22.38
N PRO A 140 8.73 12.17 21.61
CA PRO A 140 7.70 13.18 21.85
C PRO A 140 6.28 12.63 21.73
N ALA A 141 6.03 11.83 20.68
CA ALA A 141 4.71 11.23 20.45
C ALA A 141 4.28 10.32 21.61
N LEU A 142 5.20 9.47 22.10
CA LEU A 142 4.93 8.58 23.22
C LEU A 142 4.74 9.34 24.55
N ILE A 143 5.52 10.40 24.82
CA ILE A 143 5.38 11.23 26.02
C ILE A 143 4.01 11.93 26.04
N ALA A 144 3.52 12.39 24.90
CA ALA A 144 2.21 13.01 24.77
C ALA A 144 1.06 11.99 24.76
N GLY A 145 1.35 10.69 24.68
CA GLY A 145 0.35 9.64 24.51
C GLY A 145 -0.38 9.71 23.17
N CYS A 146 0.22 10.36 22.15
CA CYS A 146 -0.36 10.48 20.83
C CYS A 146 -0.56 9.11 20.19
N ARG A 147 -1.68 8.94 19.54
CA ARG A 147 -1.88 7.85 18.59
C ARG A 147 -1.26 8.23 17.25
N VAL A 148 -0.29 7.45 16.78
CA VAL A 148 0.49 7.83 15.59
C VAL A 148 0.62 6.68 14.59
N ILE A 149 0.61 7.04 13.30
CA ILE A 149 1.08 6.15 12.24
C ILE A 149 2.53 6.52 11.94
N VAL A 150 3.41 5.52 11.92
CA VAL A 150 4.78 5.64 11.41
C VAL A 150 4.84 4.92 10.08
N SER A 151 4.98 5.70 9.03
CA SER A 151 5.12 5.21 7.66
C SER A 151 6.60 5.19 7.27
N THR A 152 7.11 4.06 6.77
CA THR A 152 8.52 3.89 6.38
C THR A 152 8.64 3.28 4.98
N ALA A 153 9.84 3.37 4.39
CA ALA A 153 10.04 3.01 2.99
C ALA A 153 10.06 1.51 2.69
N GLY A 154 10.34 0.64 3.66
CA GLY A 154 10.58 -0.78 3.39
C GLY A 154 10.16 -1.73 4.51
N LYS A 155 10.00 -3.03 4.15
CA LYS A 155 9.59 -4.09 5.08
C LYS A 155 10.58 -4.31 6.22
N SER A 156 11.90 -4.28 5.93
CA SER A 156 12.96 -4.47 6.93
C SER A 156 12.95 -3.37 7.99
N LEU A 157 12.73 -2.12 7.59
CA LEU A 157 12.61 -0.99 8.52
C LEU A 157 11.34 -1.10 9.37
N GLN A 158 10.22 -1.56 8.81
CA GLN A 158 9.01 -1.83 9.58
C GLN A 158 9.26 -2.84 10.70
N GLU A 159 9.91 -3.97 10.37
CA GLU A 159 10.25 -5.02 11.34
C GLU A 159 11.19 -4.49 12.42
N GLN A 160 12.24 -3.75 12.04
CA GLN A 160 13.16 -3.12 12.96
C GLN A 160 12.44 -2.20 13.95
N LEU A 161 11.61 -1.29 13.44
CA LEU A 161 10.81 -0.38 14.26
C LEU A 161 9.95 -1.14 15.27
N CYS A 162 9.18 -2.11 14.82
CA CYS A 162 8.23 -2.83 15.67
C CYS A 162 8.90 -3.79 16.67
N ARG A 163 9.93 -4.50 16.24
CA ARG A 163 10.52 -5.56 17.07
C ARG A 163 11.70 -5.08 17.94
N LYS A 164 12.33 -3.97 17.58
CA LYS A 164 13.57 -3.49 18.24
C LYS A 164 13.43 -2.08 18.79
N ASP A 165 13.22 -1.09 17.93
CA ASP A 165 13.40 0.31 18.30
C ASP A 165 12.27 0.82 19.23
N ILE A 166 11.01 0.60 18.88
CA ILE A 166 9.87 1.01 19.71
C ILE A 166 9.87 0.29 21.07
N PRO A 167 10.01 -1.04 21.15
CA PRO A 167 10.11 -1.72 22.45
C PRO A 167 11.28 -1.28 23.31
N ALA A 168 12.43 -0.97 22.70
CA ALA A 168 13.59 -0.44 23.42
C ALA A 168 13.30 0.93 24.02
N LEU A 169 12.69 1.83 23.23
CA LEU A 169 12.29 3.16 23.66
C LEU A 169 11.24 3.12 24.78
N MET A 170 10.23 2.27 24.64
CA MET A 170 9.18 2.09 25.66
C MET A 170 9.77 1.66 27.00
N ARG A 171 10.68 0.68 26.98
CA ARG A 171 11.35 0.21 28.20
C ARG A 171 12.24 1.30 28.79
N ALA A 172 13.03 1.99 27.98
CA ALA A 172 13.93 3.03 28.43
C ALA A 172 13.22 4.19 29.10
N CYS A 173 12.12 4.65 28.51
CA CYS A 173 11.38 5.82 29.02
C CYS A 173 10.23 5.46 29.96
N GLY A 174 9.96 4.17 30.23
CA GLY A 174 8.84 3.73 31.04
C GLY A 174 7.46 4.11 30.45
N LEU A 175 7.38 4.23 29.12
CA LEU A 175 6.17 4.69 28.42
C LEU A 175 5.43 3.47 27.83
N PRO A 176 4.30 3.07 28.40
CA PRO A 176 3.52 1.97 27.84
C PRO A 176 2.85 2.41 26.53
N ALA A 177 2.92 1.57 25.51
CA ALA A 177 2.19 1.78 24.27
C ALA A 177 1.85 0.43 23.60
N ASN A 178 0.69 0.35 22.97
CA ASN A 178 0.34 -0.77 22.13
C ASN A 178 0.86 -0.50 20.71
N VAL A 179 1.65 -1.43 20.17
CA VAL A 179 2.28 -1.30 18.87
C VAL A 179 1.70 -2.34 17.91
N ALA A 180 1.31 -1.91 16.72
CA ALA A 180 0.88 -2.80 15.67
C ALA A 180 1.68 -2.60 14.39
N LEU A 181 2.11 -3.69 13.78
CA LEU A 181 2.64 -3.72 12.42
C LEU A 181 1.50 -4.09 11.48
N LEU A 182 1.23 -3.24 10.50
CA LEU A 182 0.25 -3.49 9.46
C LEU A 182 0.93 -3.48 8.09
N LYS A 183 0.77 -4.57 7.37
CA LYS A 183 1.30 -4.77 6.02
C LYS A 183 0.16 -4.86 5.00
N GLY A 184 0.47 -4.72 3.73
CA GLY A 184 -0.48 -4.98 2.65
C GLY A 184 -0.95 -6.45 2.66
N ARG A 185 -2.15 -6.70 2.14
CA ARG A 185 -2.80 -8.04 2.17
C ARG A 185 -1.96 -9.14 1.53
N SER A 186 -1.18 -8.85 0.51
CA SER A 186 -0.26 -9.79 -0.13
C SER A 186 0.90 -10.28 0.78
N ASN A 187 1.05 -9.68 1.97
CA ASN A 187 2.03 -10.13 2.96
C ASN A 187 1.42 -11.04 4.04
N TYR A 188 0.18 -11.47 3.85
CA TYR A 188 -0.51 -12.40 4.76
C TYR A 188 -1.04 -13.59 4.00
N LEU A 189 -0.99 -14.75 4.64
CA LEU A 189 -1.63 -15.98 4.14
C LEU A 189 -3.14 -15.79 4.04
N CYS A 190 -3.74 -16.26 2.97
CA CYS A 190 -5.18 -16.24 2.74
C CYS A 190 -5.76 -17.66 2.88
N ARG A 191 -6.55 -17.89 3.94
CA ARG A 191 -7.19 -19.21 4.18
C ARG A 191 -8.10 -19.64 3.04
N HIS A 192 -8.82 -18.70 2.43
CA HIS A 192 -9.67 -18.97 1.28
C HIS A 192 -8.86 -19.53 0.11
N ARG A 193 -7.78 -18.85 -0.28
CA ARG A 193 -6.93 -19.27 -1.40
C ARG A 193 -6.20 -20.60 -1.11
N ILE A 194 -5.73 -20.77 0.13
CA ILE A 194 -5.12 -22.05 0.55
C ILE A 194 -6.12 -23.20 0.39
N ASN A 195 -7.39 -23.01 0.80
CA ASN A 195 -8.43 -24.01 0.62
C ASN A 195 -8.74 -24.27 -0.87
N MET A 196 -8.70 -23.25 -1.71
CA MET A 196 -8.82 -23.42 -3.17
C MET A 196 -7.68 -24.26 -3.75
N CYS A 197 -6.43 -24.05 -3.29
CA CYS A 197 -5.30 -24.92 -3.67
C CYS A 197 -5.52 -26.37 -3.22
N GLU A 198 -6.02 -26.61 -1.99
CA GLU A 198 -6.31 -27.94 -1.47
C GLU A 198 -7.39 -28.68 -2.26
N ARG A 199 -8.38 -27.95 -2.76
CA ARG A 199 -9.45 -28.50 -3.62
C ARG A 199 -9.03 -28.67 -5.07
N GLY A 200 -7.80 -28.23 -5.43
CA GLY A 200 -7.31 -28.25 -6.81
C GLY A 200 -7.95 -27.19 -7.71
N GLU A 201 -8.63 -26.19 -7.14
CA GLU A 201 -9.22 -25.07 -7.87
C GLU A 201 -8.15 -24.07 -8.32
N ILE A 202 -7.04 -23.98 -7.57
CA ILE A 202 -5.83 -23.26 -7.95
C ILE A 202 -4.71 -24.25 -8.20
N THR A 203 -4.16 -24.26 -9.41
CA THR A 203 -3.03 -25.12 -9.77
C THR A 203 -1.71 -24.43 -9.38
N LEU A 204 -0.85 -25.14 -8.66
CA LEU A 204 0.49 -24.66 -8.31
C LEU A 204 1.43 -24.76 -9.52
N ALA A 205 2.24 -23.72 -9.72
CA ALA A 205 2.99 -23.52 -10.97
C ALA A 205 4.16 -24.50 -11.18
N SER A 206 4.70 -25.12 -10.11
CA SER A 206 5.87 -25.98 -10.19
C SER A 206 5.90 -27.01 -9.04
N ARG A 207 6.82 -27.99 -9.13
CA ARG A 207 7.04 -28.95 -8.05
C ARG A 207 7.59 -28.26 -6.79
N GLU A 208 8.44 -27.27 -6.94
CA GLU A 208 8.94 -26.46 -5.83
C GLU A 208 7.77 -25.73 -5.13
N ALA A 209 6.84 -25.15 -5.91
CA ALA A 209 5.65 -24.51 -5.35
C ALA A 209 4.77 -25.48 -4.55
N VAL A 210 4.71 -26.75 -4.93
CA VAL A 210 3.99 -27.81 -4.16
C VAL A 210 4.72 -28.10 -2.84
N GLU A 211 6.03 -28.17 -2.85
CA GLU A 211 6.85 -28.36 -1.64
C GLU A 211 6.70 -27.16 -0.68
N ASP A 212 6.77 -25.94 -1.22
CA ASP A 212 6.58 -24.73 -0.45
C ASP A 212 5.17 -24.63 0.13
N PHE A 213 4.15 -25.04 -0.63
CA PHE A 213 2.78 -25.10 -0.16
C PHE A 213 2.62 -26.06 1.04
N ARG A 214 3.30 -27.20 1.06
CA ARG A 214 3.30 -28.10 2.21
C ARG A 214 3.90 -27.46 3.46
N ARG A 215 4.99 -26.69 3.31
CA ARG A 215 5.60 -25.92 4.43
C ARG A 215 4.65 -24.86 4.95
N ILE A 216 4.00 -24.14 4.04
CA ILE A 216 3.00 -23.13 4.37
C ILE A 216 1.82 -23.75 5.13
N ARG A 217 1.35 -24.92 4.75
CA ARG A 217 0.28 -25.63 5.45
C ARG A 217 0.66 -25.93 6.91
N ILE A 218 1.85 -26.46 7.14
CA ILE A 218 2.34 -26.74 8.51
C ILE A 218 2.46 -25.44 9.32
N PHE A 219 2.88 -24.35 8.70
CA PHE A 219 2.96 -23.04 9.35
C PHE A 219 1.59 -22.45 9.66
N LEU A 220 0.61 -22.64 8.78
CA LEU A 220 -0.75 -22.11 8.93
C LEU A 220 -1.42 -22.57 10.24
N ASP A 221 -1.16 -23.78 10.69
CA ASP A 221 -1.74 -24.34 11.90
C ASP A 221 -1.13 -23.76 13.20
N ARG A 222 0.05 -23.14 13.09
CA ARG A 222 0.81 -22.63 14.24
C ARG A 222 0.83 -21.09 14.30
N THR A 223 0.61 -20.43 13.17
CA THR A 223 0.74 -18.97 13.10
C THR A 223 -0.46 -18.25 13.69
N LYS A 224 -0.16 -17.17 14.45
CA LYS A 224 -1.16 -16.22 14.94
C LYS A 224 -1.26 -14.98 14.05
N THR A 225 -0.21 -14.70 13.27
CA THR A 225 -0.08 -13.49 12.43
C THR A 225 -0.43 -13.76 10.98
N GLY A 226 -0.12 -14.97 10.48
CA GLY A 226 -0.19 -15.30 9.07
C GLY A 226 0.77 -14.53 8.17
N ASP A 227 1.77 -13.86 8.76
CA ASP A 227 2.78 -13.09 8.02
C ASP A 227 3.67 -14.05 7.22
N ILE A 228 3.77 -13.81 5.91
CA ILE A 228 4.58 -14.66 5.01
C ILE A 228 6.08 -14.61 5.35
N ASN A 229 6.56 -13.51 5.93
CA ASN A 229 7.97 -13.38 6.33
C ASN A 229 8.34 -14.30 7.52
N ASP A 230 7.35 -14.79 8.27
CA ASP A 230 7.58 -15.72 9.38
C ASP A 230 7.62 -17.20 8.90
N VAL A 231 7.38 -17.45 7.60
CA VAL A 231 7.42 -18.81 7.01
C VAL A 231 8.87 -19.19 6.72
N SER A 232 9.39 -20.15 7.47
CA SER A 232 10.76 -20.63 7.26
C SER A 232 10.86 -21.58 6.06
N GLY A 233 11.94 -21.43 5.30
CA GLY A 233 12.30 -22.36 4.21
C GLY A 233 11.51 -22.19 2.92
N VAL A 234 10.80 -21.09 2.74
CA VAL A 234 10.17 -20.65 1.48
C VAL A 234 10.83 -19.35 1.04
N ALA A 235 11.32 -19.31 -0.20
CA ALA A 235 11.99 -18.14 -0.74
C ALA A 235 11.01 -16.96 -0.93
N GLU A 236 11.51 -15.71 -0.80
CA GLU A 236 10.67 -14.51 -0.97
C GLU A 236 10.07 -14.39 -2.38
N ASP A 237 10.76 -14.91 -3.38
CA ASP A 237 10.38 -14.92 -4.80
C ASP A 237 9.68 -16.23 -5.23
N SER A 238 9.33 -17.11 -4.29
CA SER A 238 8.66 -18.35 -4.60
C SER A 238 7.35 -18.14 -5.37
N ALA A 239 7.16 -18.93 -6.42
CA ALA A 239 5.94 -18.94 -7.23
C ALA A 239 4.67 -19.37 -6.47
N VAL A 240 4.80 -19.84 -5.23
CA VAL A 240 3.67 -20.23 -4.37
C VAL A 240 2.91 -19.01 -3.83
N TRP A 241 3.57 -17.88 -3.60
CA TRP A 241 2.96 -16.74 -2.90
C TRP A 241 1.69 -16.21 -3.56
N PRO A 242 1.62 -15.99 -4.88
CA PRO A 242 0.38 -15.56 -5.53
C PRO A 242 -0.78 -16.53 -5.33
N SER A 243 -0.50 -17.82 -5.11
CA SER A 243 -1.54 -18.84 -4.91
C SER A 243 -2.10 -18.88 -3.48
N VAL A 244 -1.36 -18.41 -2.49
CA VAL A 244 -1.70 -18.53 -1.05
C VAL A 244 -1.92 -17.19 -0.34
N THR A 245 -1.71 -16.07 -1.04
CA THR A 245 -2.00 -14.70 -0.56
C THR A 245 -3.14 -14.09 -1.37
N SER A 246 -3.62 -12.91 -1.01
CA SER A 246 -4.69 -12.22 -1.75
C SER A 246 -4.27 -10.84 -2.23
N THR A 247 -4.87 -10.42 -3.33
CA THR A 247 -4.77 -9.07 -3.89
C THR A 247 -6.08 -8.29 -3.66
N ALA A 248 -6.15 -7.03 -4.09
CA ALA A 248 -7.40 -6.27 -4.05
C ALA A 248 -8.48 -6.92 -4.94
N GLY A 249 -8.09 -7.39 -6.13
CA GLY A 249 -9.01 -7.94 -7.11
C GLY A 249 -9.54 -9.36 -6.81
N ASN A 250 -8.90 -10.10 -5.87
CA ASN A 250 -9.31 -11.48 -5.57
C ASN A 250 -9.70 -11.71 -4.10
N CYS A 251 -9.79 -10.66 -3.30
CA CYS A 251 -10.18 -10.74 -1.89
C CYS A 251 -11.70 -10.53 -1.75
N LEU A 252 -12.40 -11.48 -1.19
CA LEU A 252 -13.85 -11.45 -0.98
C LEU A 252 -14.30 -10.50 0.16
N GLY A 253 -13.35 -9.88 0.87
CA GLY A 253 -13.66 -8.92 1.93
C GLY A 253 -14.55 -9.51 3.02
N LYS A 254 -15.63 -8.78 3.34
CA LYS A 254 -16.63 -9.19 4.35
C LYS A 254 -17.46 -10.41 3.95
N HIS A 255 -17.53 -10.72 2.67
CA HIS A 255 -18.29 -11.87 2.14
C HIS A 255 -17.48 -13.19 2.21
N CYS A 256 -16.21 -13.13 2.63
CA CYS A 256 -15.37 -14.32 2.74
C CYS A 256 -15.83 -15.22 3.89
N GLN A 257 -16.08 -16.50 3.63
CA GLN A 257 -16.42 -17.48 4.67
C GLN A 257 -15.35 -17.60 5.79
N HIS A 258 -14.10 -17.20 5.49
CA HIS A 258 -12.99 -17.15 6.44
C HIS A 258 -12.74 -15.75 7.05
N ALA A 259 -13.68 -14.80 6.90
CA ALA A 259 -13.49 -13.42 7.37
C ALA A 259 -13.13 -13.33 8.86
N ARG A 260 -13.74 -14.18 9.71
CA ARG A 260 -13.48 -14.22 11.17
C ARG A 260 -12.05 -14.68 11.50
N GLU A 261 -11.48 -15.55 10.69
CA GLU A 261 -10.13 -16.09 10.87
C GLU A 261 -9.09 -15.40 9.99
N CYS A 262 -9.49 -14.39 9.22
CA CYS A 262 -8.65 -13.70 8.27
C CYS A 262 -7.50 -12.96 8.97
N PHE A 263 -6.28 -13.25 8.58
CA PHE A 263 -5.08 -12.63 9.16
C PHE A 263 -5.02 -11.12 8.89
N VAL A 264 -5.47 -10.69 7.70
CA VAL A 264 -5.57 -9.26 7.35
C VAL A 264 -6.56 -8.55 8.27
N THR A 265 -7.76 -9.11 8.46
CA THR A 265 -8.78 -8.56 9.36
C THR A 265 -8.25 -8.47 10.80
N ARG A 266 -7.60 -9.53 11.28
CA ARG A 266 -6.99 -9.54 12.63
C ARG A 266 -5.85 -8.53 12.75
N ALA A 267 -5.05 -8.32 11.71
CA ALA A 267 -4.00 -7.30 11.72
C ALA A 267 -4.59 -5.88 11.77
N ARG A 268 -5.65 -5.62 10.99
CA ARG A 268 -6.39 -4.34 11.03
C ARG A 268 -7.01 -4.09 12.39
N LEU A 269 -7.65 -5.09 13.00
CA LEU A 269 -8.23 -4.97 14.35
C LEU A 269 -7.15 -4.67 15.42
N ARG A 270 -5.95 -5.27 15.31
CA ARG A 270 -4.83 -4.91 16.18
C ARG A 270 -4.39 -3.47 15.96
N ALA A 271 -4.28 -3.03 14.71
CA ALA A 271 -3.96 -1.64 14.38
C ALA A 271 -5.01 -0.66 14.93
N GLN A 272 -6.30 -1.02 14.87
CA GLN A 272 -7.39 -0.23 15.45
C GLN A 272 -7.27 -0.04 16.99
N LYS A 273 -6.59 -0.92 17.70
CA LYS A 273 -6.38 -0.87 19.14
C LYS A 273 -5.00 -0.34 19.55
N ALA A 274 -4.12 -0.06 18.58
CA ALA A 274 -2.74 0.34 18.84
C ALA A 274 -2.59 1.85 19.01
N ASN A 275 -1.60 2.26 19.82
CA ASN A 275 -1.16 3.65 19.93
C ASN A 275 -0.14 4.00 18.84
N VAL A 276 0.74 3.07 18.49
CA VAL A 276 1.72 3.24 17.43
C VAL A 276 1.46 2.20 16.35
N ILE A 277 1.14 2.66 15.15
CA ILE A 277 0.88 1.81 13.99
C ILE A 277 2.01 1.99 13.01
N VAL A 278 2.75 0.91 12.70
CA VAL A 278 3.82 0.94 11.72
C VAL A 278 3.31 0.38 10.40
N VAL A 279 3.46 1.17 9.35
CA VAL A 279 3.06 0.81 7.97
C VAL A 279 4.21 1.12 7.01
N ASN A 280 4.11 0.69 5.75
CA ASN A 280 4.97 1.22 4.70
C ASN A 280 4.25 2.34 3.92
N HIS A 281 5.03 3.15 3.21
CA HIS A 281 4.49 4.24 2.39
C HIS A 281 3.46 3.75 1.37
N HIS A 282 3.66 2.57 0.79
CA HIS A 282 2.71 1.99 -0.15
C HIS A 282 1.34 1.76 0.47
N LEU A 283 1.28 1.16 1.66
CA LEU A 283 0.02 0.88 2.34
C LEU A 283 -0.66 2.18 2.78
N PHE A 284 0.13 3.14 3.31
CA PHE A 284 -0.39 4.43 3.73
C PHE A 284 -1.02 5.19 2.55
N LEU A 285 -0.28 5.33 1.45
CA LEU A 285 -0.74 6.06 0.26
C LEU A 285 -1.89 5.34 -0.46
N SER A 286 -1.91 4.00 -0.44
CA SER A 286 -3.05 3.23 -0.94
C SER A 286 -4.33 3.53 -0.14
N ALA A 287 -4.23 3.57 1.19
CA ALA A 287 -5.37 3.90 2.03
C ALA A 287 -5.85 5.34 1.81
N ALA A 288 -4.92 6.29 1.73
CA ALA A 288 -5.23 7.69 1.47
C ALA A 288 -5.87 7.91 0.09
N ALA A 289 -5.39 7.21 -0.95
CA ALA A 289 -5.98 7.28 -2.29
C ALA A 289 -7.43 6.77 -2.31
N MET A 290 -7.70 5.63 -1.65
CA MET A 290 -9.05 5.08 -1.55
C MET A 290 -10.02 6.02 -0.81
N GLU A 291 -9.54 6.71 0.22
CA GLU A 291 -10.35 7.67 0.98
C GLU A 291 -10.69 8.91 0.13
N LEU A 292 -9.71 9.44 -0.63
CA LEU A 292 -9.92 10.58 -1.54
C LEU A 292 -10.87 10.27 -2.71
N GLU A 293 -10.92 9.02 -3.17
CA GLU A 293 -11.84 8.57 -4.21
C GLU A 293 -13.29 8.38 -3.70
N GLY A 294 -13.55 8.69 -2.43
CA GLY A 294 -14.87 8.53 -1.82
C GLY A 294 -15.24 7.07 -1.57
N GLY A 295 -14.26 6.18 -1.60
CA GLY A 295 -14.42 4.79 -1.18
C GLY A 295 -14.91 4.75 0.27
N GLN A 296 -15.84 3.85 0.58
CA GLN A 296 -16.19 3.59 1.97
C GLN A 296 -14.92 3.22 2.71
N ASP A 297 -14.61 3.94 3.79
CA ASP A 297 -13.50 3.60 4.67
C ASP A 297 -13.71 2.18 5.22
N ASP A 298 -13.08 1.21 4.58
CA ASP A 298 -13.08 -0.19 5.02
C ASP A 298 -12.26 -0.37 6.32
N GLY A 299 -11.95 0.74 7.04
CA GLY A 299 -11.14 0.72 8.25
C GLY A 299 -9.71 0.21 8.00
N MET A 300 -9.15 0.53 6.82
CA MET A 300 -7.80 0.08 6.46
C MET A 300 -6.76 0.63 7.43
N LEU A 301 -6.84 1.93 7.73
CA LEU A 301 -6.00 2.59 8.73
C LEU A 301 -6.87 3.21 9.81
N PRO A 302 -6.42 3.20 11.08
CA PRO A 302 -7.12 3.87 12.16
C PRO A 302 -6.92 5.39 12.10
N ARG A 303 -7.85 6.15 12.68
CA ARG A 303 -7.67 7.58 12.91
C ARG A 303 -6.56 7.83 13.92
N VAL A 304 -5.72 8.81 13.65
CA VAL A 304 -4.53 9.14 14.45
C VAL A 304 -4.39 10.65 14.64
N GLU A 305 -3.65 11.06 15.67
CA GLU A 305 -3.35 12.47 15.91
C GLU A 305 -2.16 12.95 15.09
N ALA A 306 -1.27 12.04 14.64
CA ALA A 306 -0.14 12.41 13.80
C ALA A 306 0.29 11.27 12.88
N VAL A 307 0.88 11.65 11.76
CA VAL A 307 1.56 10.74 10.83
C VAL A 307 3.02 11.14 10.74
N ILE A 308 3.90 10.17 10.88
CA ILE A 308 5.35 10.34 10.79
C ILE A 308 5.82 9.58 9.56
N PHE A 309 6.40 10.28 8.59
CA PHE A 309 7.01 9.68 7.41
C PHE A 309 8.51 9.58 7.60
N ASP A 310 9.01 8.37 7.80
CA ASP A 310 10.45 8.09 7.86
C ASP A 310 10.97 7.77 6.46
N GLU A 311 12.16 8.26 6.09
CA GLU A 311 12.69 8.19 4.72
C GLU A 311 11.75 8.89 3.68
N ALA A 312 11.21 10.06 4.06
CA ALA A 312 10.20 10.79 3.30
C ALA A 312 10.64 11.16 1.86
N HIS A 313 11.95 11.16 1.57
CA HIS A 313 12.47 11.38 0.22
C HIS A 313 11.96 10.35 -0.83
N LYS A 314 11.44 9.22 -0.38
CA LYS A 314 10.83 8.20 -1.25
C LYS A 314 9.34 8.43 -1.54
N LEU A 315 8.68 9.29 -0.75
CA LEU A 315 7.24 9.55 -0.91
C LEU A 315 6.85 10.03 -2.31
N PRO A 316 7.53 11.00 -2.93
CA PRO A 316 7.12 11.52 -4.24
C PRO A 316 7.08 10.42 -5.32
N GLU A 317 8.05 9.50 -5.28
CA GLU A 317 8.09 8.38 -6.22
C GLU A 317 6.95 7.40 -5.99
N ILE A 318 6.72 7.04 -4.74
CA ILE A 318 5.69 6.09 -4.36
C ILE A 318 4.29 6.71 -4.57
N ALA A 319 4.08 7.97 -4.16
CA ALA A 319 2.82 8.67 -4.30
C ALA A 319 2.37 8.77 -5.76
N THR A 320 3.32 8.97 -6.69
CA THR A 320 2.98 8.98 -8.12
C THR A 320 2.37 7.67 -8.62
N ASN A 321 2.53 6.58 -7.91
CA ASN A 321 1.92 5.29 -8.29
C ASN A 321 0.49 5.14 -7.76
N TYR A 322 0.13 5.84 -6.67
CA TYR A 322 -1.18 5.69 -6.02
C TYR A 322 -2.20 6.75 -6.43
N PHE A 323 -1.76 7.95 -6.75
CA PHE A 323 -2.65 9.04 -7.18
C PHE A 323 -2.84 9.11 -8.71
N GLY A 324 -2.45 8.05 -9.42
CA GLY A 324 -2.73 7.82 -10.82
C GLY A 324 -3.62 6.59 -10.99
N SER A 325 -4.39 6.50 -12.07
CA SER A 325 -5.04 5.26 -12.47
C SER A 325 -4.01 4.33 -13.11
N GLU A 326 -3.98 3.07 -12.70
CA GLU A 326 -3.11 2.05 -13.29
C GLU A 326 -3.93 0.84 -13.71
N LEU A 327 -3.80 0.43 -14.95
CA LEU A 327 -4.35 -0.81 -15.49
C LEU A 327 -3.21 -1.77 -15.84
N SER A 328 -3.23 -2.96 -15.26
CA SER A 328 -2.24 -4.00 -15.50
C SER A 328 -2.86 -5.21 -16.20
N THR A 329 -2.22 -5.72 -17.24
CA THR A 329 -2.65 -6.95 -17.91
C THR A 329 -2.63 -8.17 -16.97
N THR A 330 -1.80 -8.14 -15.93
CA THR A 330 -1.77 -9.17 -14.88
C THR A 330 -3.01 -9.10 -14.00
N ALA A 331 -3.44 -7.90 -13.58
CA ALA A 331 -4.65 -7.72 -12.78
C ALA A 331 -5.90 -8.21 -13.52
N ILE A 332 -5.99 -7.94 -14.83
CA ILE A 332 -7.09 -8.45 -15.67
C ILE A 332 -7.09 -9.99 -15.69
N ARG A 333 -5.92 -10.60 -15.89
CA ARG A 333 -5.78 -12.07 -15.88
C ARG A 333 -6.18 -12.68 -14.53
N GLU A 334 -5.80 -12.07 -13.42
CA GLU A 334 -6.15 -12.55 -12.08
C GLU A 334 -7.66 -12.59 -11.83
N ILE A 335 -8.40 -11.58 -12.29
CA ILE A 335 -9.87 -11.55 -12.20
C ILE A 335 -10.45 -12.70 -13.03
N VAL A 336 -10.04 -12.84 -14.29
CA VAL A 336 -10.52 -13.88 -15.20
C VAL A 336 -10.20 -15.28 -14.65
N ASP A 337 -8.99 -15.47 -14.11
CA ASP A 337 -8.56 -16.75 -13.49
C ASP A 337 -9.34 -17.08 -12.22
N SER A 338 -9.79 -16.08 -11.49
CA SER A 338 -10.61 -16.27 -10.27
C SER A 338 -12.06 -16.63 -10.62
N MET A 339 -12.62 -16.08 -11.71
CA MET A 339 -13.97 -16.44 -12.19
C MET A 339 -14.04 -17.84 -12.79
N ARG A 340 -13.02 -18.25 -13.51
CA ARG A 340 -12.97 -19.50 -14.28
C ARG A 340 -13.37 -20.74 -13.47
N PRO A 341 -12.79 -21.08 -12.30
CA PRO A 341 -13.14 -22.29 -11.56
C PRO A 341 -14.59 -22.28 -11.07
N ILE A 342 -15.14 -21.10 -10.72
CA ILE A 342 -16.52 -20.95 -10.27
C ILE A 342 -17.48 -21.27 -11.42
N LEU A 343 -17.23 -20.65 -12.59
CA LEU A 343 -18.05 -20.82 -13.79
C LEU A 343 -17.98 -22.24 -14.33
N MET A 344 -16.80 -22.84 -14.41
CA MET A 344 -16.62 -24.21 -14.89
C MET A 344 -17.15 -25.27 -13.90
N GLY A 345 -17.10 -24.99 -12.60
CA GLY A 345 -17.59 -25.92 -11.58
C GLY A 345 -19.11 -25.87 -11.44
N LYS A 346 -19.66 -24.73 -11.03
CA LYS A 346 -21.08 -24.60 -10.66
C LYS A 346 -21.98 -24.25 -11.85
N PHE A 347 -21.48 -23.55 -12.86
CA PHE A 347 -22.29 -22.94 -13.93
C PHE A 347 -21.87 -23.37 -15.33
N ARG A 348 -21.37 -24.59 -15.46
CA ARG A 348 -20.80 -25.10 -16.72
C ARG A 348 -21.69 -24.96 -17.94
N SER A 349 -23.00 -25.17 -17.76
CA SER A 349 -24.01 -25.04 -18.84
C SER A 349 -24.42 -23.62 -19.18
N GLY A 350 -23.93 -22.64 -18.43
CA GLY A 350 -24.27 -21.22 -18.62
C GLY A 350 -23.40 -20.48 -19.63
N ALA A 351 -22.41 -21.14 -20.21
CA ALA A 351 -21.60 -20.53 -21.25
C ALA A 351 -22.45 -20.19 -22.48
N PRO A 352 -22.14 -19.10 -23.21
CA PRO A 352 -22.82 -18.74 -24.45
C PRO A 352 -22.82 -19.88 -25.47
N LYS A 353 -23.91 -19.97 -26.26
CA LYS A 353 -24.07 -21.07 -27.26
C LYS A 353 -22.86 -21.14 -28.21
N GLY A 354 -22.29 -22.34 -28.34
CA GLY A 354 -21.16 -22.60 -29.23
C GLY A 354 -19.78 -22.30 -28.64
N THR A 355 -19.72 -21.93 -27.33
CA THR A 355 -18.45 -21.65 -26.63
C THR A 355 -18.44 -22.35 -25.26
N SER A 356 -17.27 -22.39 -24.61
CA SER A 356 -17.14 -22.80 -23.21
C SER A 356 -16.52 -21.65 -22.40
N TRP A 357 -16.70 -21.70 -21.07
CA TRP A 357 -16.05 -20.75 -20.18
C TRP A 357 -14.53 -20.76 -20.33
N ASP A 358 -13.97 -21.93 -20.63
CA ASP A 358 -12.54 -22.07 -20.87
C ASP A 358 -12.11 -21.35 -22.15
N ASP A 359 -12.85 -21.51 -23.26
CA ASP A 359 -12.54 -20.83 -24.53
C ASP A 359 -12.58 -19.32 -24.36
N ILE A 360 -13.59 -18.80 -23.64
CA ILE A 360 -13.72 -17.35 -23.39
C ILE A 360 -12.53 -16.83 -22.57
N THR A 361 -12.24 -17.51 -21.45
CA THR A 361 -11.13 -17.08 -20.58
C THR A 361 -9.77 -17.19 -21.23
N GLN A 362 -9.52 -18.23 -22.05
CA GLN A 362 -8.29 -18.39 -22.81
C GLN A 362 -8.17 -17.33 -23.92
N THR A 363 -9.29 -16.97 -24.56
CA THR A 363 -9.30 -15.91 -25.58
C THR A 363 -8.92 -14.56 -24.98
N ILE A 364 -9.43 -14.20 -23.80
CA ILE A 364 -9.02 -12.98 -23.09
C ILE A 364 -7.51 -13.00 -22.81
N LYS A 365 -7.02 -14.09 -22.21
CA LYS A 365 -5.59 -14.24 -21.88
C LYS A 365 -4.68 -14.14 -23.10
N LYS A 366 -5.09 -14.77 -24.20
CA LYS A 366 -4.36 -14.71 -25.46
C LYS A 366 -4.33 -13.27 -25.99
N SER A 367 -5.47 -12.58 -26.02
CA SER A 367 -5.56 -11.20 -26.48
C SER A 367 -4.68 -10.26 -25.63
N LEU A 368 -4.62 -10.44 -24.30
CA LEU A 368 -3.74 -9.68 -23.42
C LEU A 368 -2.27 -9.99 -23.68
N TYR A 369 -1.94 -11.24 -23.95
CA TYR A 369 -0.58 -11.64 -24.31
C TYR A 369 -0.16 -11.04 -25.66
N ASP A 370 -1.03 -11.13 -26.67
CA ASP A 370 -0.81 -10.56 -28.00
C ASP A 370 -0.68 -9.02 -27.95
N PHE A 371 -1.43 -8.36 -27.03
CA PHE A 371 -1.25 -6.93 -26.73
C PHE A 371 0.16 -6.63 -26.23
N VAL A 372 0.66 -7.39 -25.23
CA VAL A 372 2.02 -7.21 -24.69
C VAL A 372 3.09 -7.44 -25.76
N LEU A 373 2.93 -8.46 -26.61
CA LEU A 373 3.85 -8.72 -27.74
C LEU A 373 3.80 -7.60 -28.78
N GLY A 374 2.60 -7.13 -29.11
CA GLY A 374 2.41 -6.06 -30.09
C GLY A 374 3.05 -4.73 -29.68
N LEU A 375 3.26 -4.49 -28.38
CA LEU A 375 3.99 -3.31 -27.90
C LEU A 375 5.44 -3.26 -28.39
N GLU A 376 6.07 -4.40 -28.60
CA GLU A 376 7.43 -4.48 -29.15
C GLU A 376 7.48 -3.96 -30.59
N ALA A 377 6.49 -4.30 -31.42
CA ALA A 377 6.36 -3.78 -32.76
C ALA A 377 6.14 -2.25 -32.79
N ALA A 378 5.51 -1.69 -31.75
CA ALA A 378 5.35 -0.25 -31.53
C ALA A 378 6.59 0.41 -30.88
N GLY A 379 7.68 -0.33 -30.68
CA GLY A 379 8.94 0.17 -30.16
C GLY A 379 8.99 0.30 -28.63
N VAL A 380 8.06 -0.32 -27.90
CA VAL A 380 8.12 -0.41 -26.42
C VAL A 380 8.80 -1.73 -26.05
N LEU A 381 10.08 -1.66 -25.72
CA LEU A 381 10.89 -2.84 -25.40
C LEU A 381 10.69 -3.30 -23.95
N GLU A 382 11.18 -4.50 -23.63
CA GLU A 382 11.20 -5.01 -22.26
C GLU A 382 12.00 -4.08 -21.33
N GLY A 383 11.41 -3.71 -20.21
CA GLY A 383 11.98 -2.75 -19.25
C GLY A 383 11.69 -1.28 -19.59
N ASP A 384 11.12 -0.97 -20.76
CA ASP A 384 10.78 0.40 -21.12
C ASP A 384 9.56 0.93 -20.34
N SER A 385 9.59 2.24 -20.11
CA SER A 385 8.45 3.03 -19.67
C SER A 385 8.36 4.29 -20.54
N ARG A 386 7.32 4.40 -21.37
CA ARG A 386 7.18 5.47 -22.37
C ARG A 386 5.85 6.20 -22.27
N ASN A 387 5.88 7.50 -22.56
CA ASN A 387 4.66 8.29 -22.75
C ASN A 387 3.98 7.86 -24.06
N ILE A 388 2.69 7.55 -24.02
CA ILE A 388 1.94 7.09 -25.21
C ILE A 388 1.91 8.13 -26.33
N GLU A 389 2.02 9.41 -26.03
CA GLU A 389 2.06 10.50 -27.02
C GLU A 389 3.34 10.47 -27.86
N THR A 390 4.39 9.76 -27.40
CA THR A 390 5.65 9.58 -28.12
C THR A 390 5.73 8.27 -28.89
N ILE A 391 4.67 7.45 -28.85
CA ILE A 391 4.65 6.12 -29.47
C ILE A 391 3.80 6.17 -30.73
N ASN A 392 4.38 5.75 -31.85
CA ASN A 392 3.68 5.58 -33.12
C ASN A 392 3.41 4.09 -33.40
N GLY A 393 2.40 3.79 -34.20
CA GLY A 393 2.13 2.42 -34.63
C GLY A 393 1.44 1.53 -33.60
N MET A 394 0.70 2.11 -32.65
CA MET A 394 -0.02 1.38 -31.61
C MET A 394 -1.27 0.63 -32.09
N GLN A 395 -1.71 0.82 -33.35
CA GLN A 395 -3.00 0.29 -33.84
C GLN A 395 -3.11 -1.23 -33.70
N GLY A 396 -2.08 -1.98 -34.03
CA GLY A 396 -2.07 -3.44 -33.93
C GLY A 396 -2.21 -3.92 -32.48
N SER A 397 -1.42 -3.36 -31.58
CA SER A 397 -1.49 -3.69 -30.16
C SER A 397 -2.84 -3.27 -29.56
N THR A 398 -3.33 -2.09 -29.88
CA THR A 398 -4.62 -1.58 -29.42
C THR A 398 -5.76 -2.50 -29.81
N GLN A 399 -5.74 -3.09 -31.01
CA GLN A 399 -6.74 -4.04 -31.45
C GLN A 399 -6.80 -5.29 -30.55
N HIS A 400 -5.68 -5.78 -30.08
CA HIS A 400 -5.65 -6.92 -29.15
C HIS A 400 -6.25 -6.57 -27.78
N LEU A 401 -5.99 -5.37 -27.27
CA LEU A 401 -6.61 -4.90 -26.02
C LEU A 401 -8.13 -4.67 -26.19
N GLU A 402 -8.55 -4.16 -27.35
CA GLU A 402 -9.97 -4.02 -27.70
C GLU A 402 -10.67 -5.38 -27.77
N ASN A 403 -10.03 -6.38 -28.38
CA ASN A 403 -10.55 -7.75 -28.41
C ASN A 403 -10.67 -8.34 -27.00
N ALA A 404 -9.68 -8.09 -26.13
CA ALA A 404 -9.76 -8.52 -24.73
C ALA A 404 -10.97 -7.86 -24.00
N ALA A 405 -11.20 -6.57 -24.25
CA ALA A 405 -12.35 -5.86 -23.69
C ALA A 405 -13.70 -6.45 -24.15
N LEU A 406 -13.84 -6.69 -25.45
CA LEU A 406 -15.08 -7.28 -26.02
C LEU A 406 -15.36 -8.68 -25.45
N VAL A 407 -14.34 -9.52 -25.35
CA VAL A 407 -14.53 -10.88 -24.81
C VAL A 407 -14.75 -10.86 -23.31
N LEU A 408 -14.14 -9.93 -22.57
CA LEU A 408 -14.40 -9.73 -21.15
C LEU A 408 -15.85 -9.25 -20.92
N GLU A 409 -16.38 -8.37 -21.77
CA GLU A 409 -17.78 -7.95 -21.71
C GLU A 409 -18.72 -9.15 -21.87
N VAL A 410 -18.50 -10.00 -22.88
CA VAL A 410 -19.27 -11.24 -23.07
C VAL A 410 -19.17 -12.16 -21.85
N LEU A 411 -17.98 -12.29 -21.23
CA LEU A 411 -17.80 -13.09 -20.01
C LEU A 411 -18.67 -12.55 -18.86
N LEU A 412 -18.62 -11.23 -18.62
CA LEU A 412 -19.34 -10.57 -17.53
C LEU A 412 -20.86 -10.63 -17.75
N GLU A 413 -21.33 -10.37 -18.95
CA GLU A 413 -22.77 -10.48 -19.29
C GLU A 413 -23.29 -11.90 -19.12
N ALA A 414 -22.54 -12.90 -19.57
CA ALA A 414 -22.93 -14.30 -19.43
C ALA A 414 -22.84 -14.80 -17.97
N ALA A 415 -21.98 -14.21 -17.14
CA ALA A 415 -21.84 -14.53 -15.72
C ALA A 415 -22.88 -13.82 -14.84
N ALA A 416 -23.42 -12.68 -15.27
CA ALA A 416 -24.33 -11.84 -14.50
C ALA A 416 -25.56 -12.59 -13.92
N PRO A 417 -26.24 -13.51 -14.63
CA PRO A 417 -27.38 -14.26 -14.08
C PRO A 417 -27.03 -15.15 -12.88
N TYR A 418 -25.77 -15.46 -12.66
CA TYR A 418 -25.29 -16.37 -11.60
C TYR A 418 -24.76 -15.65 -10.37
N VAL A 419 -24.69 -14.32 -10.38
CA VAL A 419 -24.17 -13.50 -9.28
C VAL A 419 -24.93 -13.74 -7.97
N GLU A 420 -26.28 -13.81 -8.03
CA GLU A 420 -27.11 -14.09 -6.86
C GLU A 420 -26.92 -15.50 -6.29
N MET A 421 -26.39 -16.41 -7.10
CA MET A 421 -26.14 -17.82 -6.70
C MET A 421 -24.73 -18.04 -6.13
N SER A 422 -23.84 -17.06 -6.23
CA SER A 422 -22.44 -17.14 -5.76
C SER A 422 -21.91 -15.74 -5.42
N GLU A 423 -21.80 -15.48 -4.11
CA GLU A 423 -21.22 -14.22 -3.61
C GLU A 423 -19.81 -13.96 -4.16
N ASP A 424 -18.99 -15.01 -4.26
CA ASP A 424 -17.65 -14.94 -4.84
C ASP A 424 -17.70 -14.44 -6.30
N LEU A 425 -18.64 -14.97 -7.10
CA LEU A 425 -18.80 -14.54 -8.48
C LEU A 425 -19.26 -13.07 -8.56
N GLY A 426 -20.11 -12.63 -7.64
CA GLY A 426 -20.57 -11.25 -7.54
C GLY A 426 -19.41 -10.26 -7.40
N VAL A 427 -18.50 -10.53 -6.48
CA VAL A 427 -17.29 -9.69 -6.27
C VAL A 427 -16.41 -9.62 -7.53
N PHE A 428 -16.23 -10.75 -8.21
CA PHE A 428 -15.41 -10.78 -9.42
C PHE A 428 -16.08 -10.12 -10.62
N VAL A 429 -17.41 -10.22 -10.75
CA VAL A 429 -18.17 -9.52 -11.80
C VAL A 429 -18.12 -8.00 -11.57
N GLU A 430 -18.25 -7.54 -10.33
CA GLU A 430 -18.13 -6.12 -9.99
C GLU A 430 -16.73 -5.59 -10.32
N SER A 431 -15.69 -6.28 -9.85
CA SER A 431 -14.29 -5.93 -10.15
C SER A 431 -13.99 -5.98 -11.65
N GLY A 432 -14.50 -6.99 -12.36
CA GLY A 432 -14.35 -7.14 -13.80
C GLY A 432 -15.04 -6.02 -14.59
N THR A 433 -16.20 -5.56 -14.13
CA THR A 433 -16.92 -4.44 -14.73
C THR A 433 -16.15 -3.13 -14.60
N ALA A 434 -15.58 -2.84 -13.43
CA ALA A 434 -14.73 -1.68 -13.22
C ALA A 434 -13.50 -1.71 -14.15
N VAL A 435 -12.80 -2.84 -14.19
CA VAL A 435 -11.64 -3.05 -15.07
C VAL A 435 -12.01 -2.94 -16.56
N LEU A 436 -13.18 -3.42 -16.97
CA LEU A 436 -13.67 -3.27 -18.35
C LEU A 436 -13.81 -1.80 -18.75
N GLN A 437 -14.31 -0.94 -17.86
CA GLN A 437 -14.39 0.50 -18.12
C GLN A 437 -13.00 1.11 -18.29
N ASP A 438 -12.07 0.74 -17.46
CA ASP A 438 -10.66 1.20 -17.57
C ASP A 438 -10.05 0.74 -18.90
N ILE A 439 -10.25 -0.52 -19.30
CA ILE A 439 -9.74 -1.02 -20.60
C ILE A 439 -10.35 -0.21 -21.75
N LYS A 440 -11.67 0.02 -21.75
CA LYS A 440 -12.37 0.79 -22.80
C LYS A 440 -11.79 2.22 -22.89
N GLN A 441 -11.52 2.85 -21.76
CA GLN A 441 -10.91 4.18 -21.72
C GLN A 441 -9.48 4.16 -22.28
N TRP A 442 -8.68 3.16 -21.90
CA TRP A 442 -7.33 3.00 -22.42
C TRP A 442 -7.29 2.70 -23.92
N VAL A 443 -8.23 1.91 -24.44
CA VAL A 443 -8.36 1.66 -25.90
C VAL A 443 -8.59 2.98 -26.65
N ILE A 444 -9.43 3.88 -26.11
CA ILE A 444 -9.64 5.20 -26.71
C ILE A 444 -8.34 6.00 -26.72
N TRP A 445 -7.60 6.05 -25.62
CA TRP A 445 -6.33 6.79 -25.56
C TRP A 445 -5.24 6.21 -26.47
N LEU A 446 -5.14 4.89 -26.54
CA LEU A 446 -4.15 4.22 -27.38
C LEU A 446 -4.45 4.37 -28.89
N LYS A 447 -5.72 4.48 -29.28
CA LYS A 447 -6.10 4.81 -30.66
C LYS A 447 -5.63 6.21 -31.10
N HIS A 448 -5.43 7.11 -30.13
CA HIS A 448 -4.91 8.47 -30.35
C HIS A 448 -3.45 8.62 -29.92
N ALA A 449 -2.73 7.53 -29.67
CA ALA A 449 -1.31 7.57 -29.37
C ALA A 449 -0.51 8.27 -30.48
N GLY A 450 0.49 9.07 -30.13
CA GLY A 450 1.26 9.88 -31.07
C GLY A 450 0.58 11.19 -31.48
N MET A 451 -0.66 11.45 -31.05
CA MET A 451 -1.35 12.71 -31.32
C MET A 451 -1.31 13.63 -30.09
N PRO A 452 -1.12 14.95 -30.28
CA PRO A 452 -1.20 15.89 -29.16
C PRO A 452 -2.62 15.96 -28.61
N MET A 453 -2.74 16.05 -27.29
CA MET A 453 -4.05 16.18 -26.62
C MET A 453 -4.74 17.52 -26.94
N PRO A 454 -6.08 17.54 -27.04
CA PRO A 454 -6.84 18.79 -27.10
C PRO A 454 -6.58 19.67 -25.86
N PRO A 455 -6.39 20.99 -26.01
CA PRO A 455 -6.06 21.89 -24.92
C PRO A 455 -7.14 22.05 -23.85
N GLU A 456 -8.35 21.54 -24.09
CA GLU A 456 -9.48 21.64 -23.16
C GLU A 456 -9.52 20.53 -22.08
N GLN A 457 -8.69 19.49 -22.20
CA GLN A 457 -8.58 18.45 -21.20
C GLN A 457 -7.46 18.80 -20.22
N LYS A 458 -7.70 18.59 -18.90
CA LYS A 458 -6.62 18.68 -17.91
C LYS A 458 -5.42 17.88 -18.37
N PRO A 459 -4.22 18.43 -18.29
CA PRO A 459 -3.04 17.75 -18.81
C PRO A 459 -2.82 16.43 -18.05
N LEU A 460 -3.13 15.33 -18.71
CA LEU A 460 -2.89 13.98 -18.22
C LEU A 460 -1.66 13.41 -18.90
N VAL A 461 -0.73 12.89 -18.11
CA VAL A 461 0.42 12.16 -18.65
C VAL A 461 0.10 10.67 -18.60
N ARG A 462 0.15 10.00 -19.76
CA ARG A 462 -0.20 8.61 -19.92
C ARG A 462 1.05 7.82 -20.31
N TRP A 463 1.35 6.82 -19.49
CA TRP A 463 2.55 6.00 -19.66
C TRP A 463 2.17 4.56 -19.90
N ILE A 464 2.96 3.88 -20.72
CA ILE A 464 2.96 2.45 -20.85
C ILE A 464 4.32 1.91 -20.45
N SER A 465 4.33 0.94 -19.53
CA SER A 465 5.53 0.19 -19.17
C SER A 465 5.34 -1.27 -19.49
N ARG A 466 6.41 -1.92 -19.97
CA ARG A 466 6.41 -3.31 -20.40
C ARG A 466 7.47 -4.10 -19.66
N THR A 467 7.08 -5.27 -19.14
CA THR A 467 7.98 -6.36 -18.79
C THR A 467 7.81 -7.50 -19.79
N ARG A 468 8.50 -8.61 -19.62
CA ARG A 468 8.41 -9.77 -20.51
C ARG A 468 6.99 -10.30 -20.70
N SER A 469 6.16 -10.27 -19.66
CA SER A 469 4.84 -10.89 -19.64
C SER A 469 3.70 -9.93 -19.24
N GLU A 470 4.00 -8.67 -18.95
CA GLU A 470 3.04 -7.71 -18.43
C GLU A 470 3.19 -6.36 -19.11
N ALA A 471 2.07 -5.70 -19.36
CA ALA A 471 2.00 -4.28 -19.65
C ALA A 471 1.22 -3.56 -18.56
N ARG A 472 1.74 -2.40 -18.14
CA ARG A 472 1.10 -1.48 -17.20
C ARG A 472 0.82 -0.16 -17.89
N LEU A 473 -0.41 0.26 -17.82
CA LEU A 473 -0.93 1.48 -18.38
C LEU A 473 -1.22 2.43 -17.23
N THR A 474 -0.49 3.55 -17.15
CA THR A 474 -0.56 4.48 -16.02
C THR A 474 -0.96 5.87 -16.49
N VAL A 475 -1.96 6.47 -15.84
CA VAL A 475 -2.39 7.85 -16.07
C VAL A 475 -2.06 8.69 -14.85
N ARG A 476 -1.55 9.91 -15.06
CA ARG A 476 -1.21 10.87 -14.00
C ARG A 476 -1.54 12.29 -14.46
N SER A 477 -1.85 13.19 -13.52
CA SER A 477 -1.97 14.61 -13.85
C SER A 477 -0.59 15.20 -14.18
N GLU A 478 -0.54 16.19 -15.11
CA GLU A 478 0.71 16.80 -15.56
C GLU A 478 1.42 17.63 -14.48
N GLU A 479 0.68 18.15 -13.50
CA GLU A 479 1.22 18.83 -12.33
C GLU A 479 2.25 18.00 -11.56
N ARG A 480 2.19 16.65 -11.71
CA ARG A 480 3.18 15.71 -11.15
C ARG A 480 4.42 15.49 -12.02
N ARG A 481 4.47 16.06 -13.23
CA ARG A 481 5.62 15.96 -14.14
C ARG A 481 6.82 16.80 -13.67
N VAL A 482 6.55 17.93 -13.02
CA VAL A 482 7.55 18.88 -12.53
C VAL A 482 8.59 18.20 -11.62
N GLY A 483 8.17 17.26 -10.77
CA GLY A 483 9.09 16.51 -9.91
C GLY A 483 10.07 15.59 -10.65
N LYS A 484 9.74 15.11 -11.87
CA LYS A 484 10.65 14.28 -12.70
C LYS A 484 11.60 15.12 -13.55
N GLU A 485 11.15 16.27 -14.04
CA GLU A 485 12.03 17.18 -14.80
C GLU A 485 13.11 17.82 -13.93
N CYS A 486 12.84 18.04 -12.64
CA CYS A 486 13.88 18.39 -11.68
C CYS A 486 14.96 17.31 -11.54
N ARG A 487 14.62 16.00 -11.58
CA ARG A 487 15.61 14.91 -11.52
C ARG A 487 16.48 14.80 -12.79
N SER A 488 15.92 15.05 -13.98
CA SER A 488 16.69 14.94 -15.25
C SER A 488 17.67 16.09 -15.49
N ARG A 489 17.55 17.19 -14.75
CA ARG A 489 18.52 18.30 -14.77
C ARG A 489 19.67 18.13 -13.77
N TRP A 490 19.62 17.11 -12.91
CA TRP A 490 20.57 16.87 -11.83
C TRP A 490 21.34 15.54 -11.96
N SER A 491 21.15 14.80 -13.04
CA SER A 491 21.97 13.64 -13.48
C SER A 491 22.89 14.08 -14.69
#